data_3e652ad25b4d214378572b0268f45769
#
_entry.id   3e652ad25b4d214378572b0268f45769
#
_cell.length_a   1.000
_cell.length_b   1.000
_cell.length_c   1.000
_cell.angle_alpha   90.00
_cell.angle_beta   90.00
_cell.angle_gamma   90.00
#
_symmetry.space_group_name_H-M   'P 1'
#
loop_
_entity.id
_entity.type
_entity.pdbx_description
1 polymer ?
#
loop_
_entity_poly.entity_id
_entity_poly.type
_entity_poly.pdbx_seq_one_letter_code
_entity_poly.pdbx_strand_id
1 'polypeptide(L)'
;AVLGAESTDRLDPGLMTGTTVLVDDDLLGKIFPRFEQWVFERNLDIKFDYTERGGYFEIRGKGKDWLPRYYTMMITELFQEGVTKCIVGTRGLLGEGWDASRINVLVDLTTVTTSMSINQLRGRSFRLDKQWPEKVANNWDIVCLADEFTKGFDDYLRFKRKHKQLYGVCDDGAIEKGVGHVHAAFTEAKPEGVSETMEIFNEEMLM
;
A
#
# COMPACT_ATOMS: atom_id res chain seq x y z
N ALA A 1 10.51 5.87 -9.89
CA ALA A 1 9.81 7.16 -9.88
C ALA A 1 9.24 7.52 -8.50
N VAL A 2 8.60 6.57 -7.77
CA VAL A 2 8.04 6.86 -6.43
C VAL A 2 9.15 6.97 -5.38
N LEU A 3 10.21 6.16 -5.47
CA LEU A 3 11.27 6.10 -4.45
C LEU A 3 12.23 7.31 -4.48
N GLY A 4 12.33 8.02 -5.58
CA GLY A 4 13.19 9.19 -5.71
C GLY A 4 12.42 10.51 -5.82
N ALA A 5 11.16 10.56 -5.41
CA ALA A 5 10.39 11.79 -5.41
C ALA A 5 10.60 12.56 -4.10
N GLU A 6 10.92 13.82 -4.18
CA GLU A 6 11.14 14.72 -3.04
C GLU A 6 9.97 14.70 -2.02
N SER A 7 8.75 14.47 -2.51
CA SER A 7 7.54 14.34 -1.69
C SER A 7 7.49 13.06 -0.85
N THR A 8 8.24 12.03 -1.21
CA THR A 8 8.28 10.73 -0.50
C THR A 8 9.53 10.53 0.35
N ASP A 9 10.49 11.43 0.26
CA ASP A 9 11.77 11.41 0.96
C ASP A 9 11.63 11.22 2.49
N ARG A 10 10.63 11.89 3.07
CA ARG A 10 10.31 11.76 4.50
C ARG A 10 9.69 10.42 4.91
N LEU A 11 9.34 9.58 3.96
CA LEU A 11 8.69 8.29 4.19
C LEU A 11 9.70 7.13 4.20
N ASP A 12 10.94 7.38 3.73
CA ASP A 12 11.98 6.36 3.59
C ASP A 12 11.40 5.06 2.95
N PRO A 13 10.86 5.10 1.71
CA PRO A 13 10.07 4.01 1.18
C PRO A 13 10.90 2.75 0.88
N GLY A 14 10.32 1.59 1.20
CA GLY A 14 10.82 0.28 0.79
C GLY A 14 9.87 -0.40 -0.20
N LEU A 15 10.40 -0.90 -1.33
CA LEU A 15 9.63 -1.61 -2.34
C LEU A 15 10.08 -3.07 -2.43
N MET A 16 9.11 -3.98 -2.47
CA MET A 16 9.36 -5.41 -2.57
C MET A 16 8.51 -6.06 -3.68
N THR A 17 9.18 -6.89 -4.46
CA THR A 17 8.52 -7.83 -5.39
C THR A 17 8.99 -9.25 -5.09
N GLY A 18 8.51 -10.25 -5.86
CA GLY A 18 8.98 -11.63 -5.71
C GLY A 18 10.47 -11.84 -6.01
N THR A 19 11.17 -10.85 -6.54
CA THR A 19 12.58 -10.98 -6.96
C THR A 19 13.45 -9.78 -6.60
N THR A 20 12.85 -8.66 -6.21
CA THR A 20 13.55 -7.37 -6.07
C THR A 20 13.17 -6.70 -4.76
N VAL A 21 14.17 -6.16 -4.10
CA VAL A 21 14.02 -5.26 -2.94
C VAL A 21 14.71 -3.94 -3.29
N LEU A 22 13.95 -2.86 -3.27
CA LEU A 22 14.47 -1.50 -3.47
C LEU A 22 14.23 -0.69 -2.22
N VAL A 23 15.18 0.15 -1.88
CA VAL A 23 15.10 1.07 -0.74
C VAL A 23 15.57 2.44 -1.15
N ASP A 24 15.07 3.45 -0.48
CA ASP A 24 15.51 4.82 -0.63
C ASP A 24 16.99 4.96 -0.29
N ASP A 25 17.68 5.97 -0.87
CA ASP A 25 19.11 6.15 -0.68
C ASP A 25 19.47 6.46 0.77
N ASP A 26 18.70 7.29 1.45
CA ASP A 26 18.85 7.61 2.87
C ASP A 26 18.60 6.40 3.79
N LEU A 27 17.83 5.46 3.31
CA LEU A 27 17.43 4.29 4.09
C LEU A 27 18.51 3.21 4.16
N LEU A 28 19.37 3.10 3.14
CA LEU A 28 20.37 2.04 3.03
C LEU A 28 21.30 1.97 4.27
N GLY A 29 21.81 3.09 4.71
CA GLY A 29 22.71 3.17 5.87
C GLY A 29 22.04 2.76 7.19
N LYS A 30 20.74 2.95 7.30
CA LYS A 30 19.91 2.56 8.45
C LYS A 30 19.55 1.06 8.42
N ILE A 31 19.30 0.53 7.23
CA ILE A 31 18.81 -0.85 7.02
C ILE A 31 19.94 -1.87 7.07
N PHE A 32 21.05 -1.60 6.41
CA PHE A 32 22.08 -2.62 6.15
C PHE A 32 22.61 -3.27 7.43
N PRO A 33 23.03 -2.51 8.47
CA PRO A 33 23.48 -3.11 9.73
C PRO A 33 22.39 -3.95 10.43
N ARG A 34 21.12 -3.54 10.30
CA ARG A 34 19.99 -4.26 10.90
C ARG A 34 19.70 -5.55 10.16
N PHE A 35 19.84 -5.57 8.84
CA PHE A 35 19.70 -6.79 8.05
C PHE A 35 20.79 -7.78 8.37
N GLU A 36 22.05 -7.35 8.50
CA GLU A 36 23.15 -8.20 8.89
C GLU A 36 22.94 -8.80 10.28
N GLN A 37 22.53 -7.97 11.26
CA GLN A 37 22.20 -8.43 12.59
C GLN A 37 21.04 -9.44 12.58
N TRP A 38 19.96 -9.13 11.83
CA TRP A 38 18.78 -9.98 11.72
C TRP A 38 19.09 -11.37 11.16
N VAL A 39 19.96 -11.43 10.16
CA VAL A 39 20.45 -12.66 9.54
C VAL A 39 21.33 -13.44 10.51
N PHE A 40 22.22 -12.75 11.22
CA PHE A 40 23.11 -13.35 12.21
C PHE A 40 22.30 -13.99 13.36
N GLU A 41 21.36 -13.27 13.94
CA GLU A 41 20.52 -13.75 15.06
C GLU A 41 19.70 -15.00 14.71
N ARG A 42 19.32 -15.14 13.43
CA ARG A 42 18.52 -16.28 12.95
C ARG A 42 19.33 -17.38 12.27
N ASN A 43 20.65 -17.23 12.29
CA ASN A 43 21.60 -18.17 11.67
C ASN A 43 21.23 -18.51 10.22
N LEU A 44 20.90 -17.49 9.41
CA LEU A 44 20.52 -17.62 8.03
C LEU A 44 21.73 -17.51 7.09
N ASP A 45 21.73 -18.27 6.02
CA ASP A 45 22.72 -18.17 4.96
C ASP A 45 22.30 -17.12 3.93
N ILE A 46 22.54 -15.84 4.28
CA ILE A 46 22.29 -14.69 3.41
C ILE A 46 23.50 -13.76 3.49
N LYS A 47 24.01 -13.39 2.32
CA LYS A 47 25.00 -12.31 2.16
C LYS A 47 24.38 -11.23 1.31
N PHE A 48 24.43 -10.00 1.77
CA PHE A 48 23.84 -8.86 1.07
C PHE A 48 24.85 -8.22 0.10
N ASP A 49 24.29 -7.77 -1.00
CA ASP A 49 24.93 -6.94 -2.00
C ASP A 49 23.94 -5.82 -2.38
N TYR A 50 24.43 -4.67 -2.77
CA TYR A 50 23.56 -3.55 -3.16
C TYR A 50 24.13 -2.82 -4.36
N THR A 51 23.22 -2.27 -5.17
CA THR A 51 23.56 -1.52 -6.37
C THR A 51 22.77 -0.23 -6.40
N GLU A 52 23.47 0.89 -6.54
CA GLU A 52 22.84 2.20 -6.72
C GLU A 52 22.13 2.30 -8.07
N ARG A 53 20.95 2.91 -8.08
CA ARG A 53 20.05 3.02 -9.24
C ARG A 53 19.46 4.42 -9.40
N GLY A 54 20.26 5.47 -9.23
CA GLY A 54 19.80 6.85 -9.40
C GLY A 54 18.76 7.29 -8.38
N GLY A 55 19.18 7.48 -7.12
CA GLY A 55 18.35 7.91 -6.01
C GLY A 55 17.64 6.80 -5.25
N TYR A 56 18.00 5.53 -5.48
CA TYR A 56 17.58 4.38 -4.68
C TYR A 56 18.60 3.24 -4.81
N PHE A 57 18.53 2.29 -3.90
CA PHE A 57 19.38 1.11 -3.92
C PHE A 57 18.57 -0.17 -4.16
N GLU A 58 19.08 -1.01 -5.04
CA GLU A 58 18.62 -2.37 -5.20
C GLU A 58 19.41 -3.28 -4.27
N ILE A 59 18.72 -3.94 -3.33
CA ILE A 59 19.30 -4.92 -2.40
C ILE A 59 19.13 -6.32 -2.99
N ARG A 60 20.21 -7.05 -3.03
CA ARG A 60 20.25 -8.46 -3.45
C ARG A 60 20.87 -9.31 -2.36
N GLY A 61 20.30 -10.45 -2.12
CA GLY A 61 20.89 -11.46 -1.25
C GLY A 61 21.43 -12.63 -2.06
N LYS A 62 22.54 -13.18 -1.57
CA LYS A 62 23.13 -14.44 -2.03
C LYS A 62 23.05 -15.44 -0.89
N GLY A 63 22.74 -16.69 -1.18
CA GLY A 63 22.59 -17.75 -0.20
C GLY A 63 21.25 -18.47 -0.32
N LYS A 64 21.15 -19.63 0.31
CA LYS A 64 19.96 -20.50 0.20
C LYS A 64 18.71 -19.90 0.88
N ASP A 65 18.92 -18.98 1.82
CA ASP A 65 17.86 -18.38 2.61
C ASP A 65 17.40 -17.01 2.06
N TRP A 66 17.94 -16.54 0.93
CA TRP A 66 17.41 -15.35 0.27
C TRP A 66 16.07 -15.66 -0.41
N LEU A 67 15.01 -15.65 0.38
CA LEU A 67 13.65 -16.00 -0.05
C LEU A 67 12.69 -14.85 0.24
N PRO A 68 11.62 -14.69 -0.56
CA PRO A 68 10.62 -13.64 -0.37
C PRO A 68 10.09 -13.52 1.07
N ARG A 69 9.85 -14.63 1.72
CA ARG A 69 9.39 -14.65 3.12
C ARG A 69 10.35 -13.95 4.09
N TYR A 70 11.65 -14.09 3.91
CA TYR A 70 12.64 -13.51 4.83
C TYR A 70 12.83 -12.01 4.61
N TYR A 71 12.99 -11.55 3.37
CA TYR A 71 13.14 -10.12 3.16
C TYR A 71 11.83 -9.37 3.40
N THR A 72 10.66 -10.00 3.19
CA THR A 72 9.38 -9.41 3.60
C THR A 72 9.32 -9.25 5.12
N MET A 73 9.77 -10.23 5.90
CA MET A 73 9.86 -10.12 7.36
C MET A 73 10.80 -9.00 7.79
N MET A 74 12.02 -8.94 7.22
CA MET A 74 12.99 -7.89 7.54
C MET A 74 12.43 -6.48 7.31
N ILE A 75 11.85 -6.23 6.12
CA ILE A 75 11.26 -4.92 5.81
C ILE A 75 10.04 -4.62 6.70
N THR A 76 9.25 -5.64 7.03
CA THR A 76 8.11 -5.47 7.93
C THR A 76 8.54 -5.09 9.35
N GLU A 77 9.59 -5.70 9.88
CA GLU A 77 10.14 -5.34 11.19
C GLU A 77 10.64 -3.88 11.20
N LEU A 78 11.34 -3.44 10.15
CA LEU A 78 11.76 -2.05 10.01
C LEU A 78 10.59 -1.07 9.95
N PHE A 79 9.51 -1.45 9.28
CA PHE A 79 8.27 -0.68 9.26
C PHE A 79 7.61 -0.61 10.65
N GLN A 80 7.55 -1.72 11.36
CA GLN A 80 7.01 -1.78 12.72
C GLN A 80 7.84 -0.95 13.70
N GLU A 81 9.14 -0.81 13.47
CA GLU A 81 10.04 0.04 14.25
C GLU A 81 9.99 1.53 13.84
N GLY A 82 9.36 1.85 12.72
CA GLY A 82 9.27 3.21 12.18
C GLY A 82 10.54 3.69 11.46
N VAL A 83 11.42 2.78 11.08
CA VAL A 83 12.62 3.06 10.27
C VAL A 83 12.23 3.39 8.84
N THR A 84 11.32 2.62 8.25
CA THR A 84 10.59 2.99 7.05
C THR A 84 9.14 3.30 7.41
N LYS A 85 8.56 4.28 6.76
CA LYS A 85 7.15 4.68 6.96
C LYS A 85 6.26 4.28 5.78
N CYS A 86 6.86 3.74 4.72
CA CYS A 86 6.12 3.35 3.51
C CYS A 86 6.64 2.02 2.98
N ILE A 87 5.73 1.06 2.79
CA ILE A 87 6.03 -0.20 2.12
C ILE A 87 5.21 -0.29 0.86
N VAL A 88 5.89 -0.52 -0.26
CA VAL A 88 5.26 -0.85 -1.54
C VAL A 88 5.54 -2.31 -1.85
N GLY A 89 4.51 -3.08 -2.08
CA GLY A 89 4.70 -4.52 -2.33
C GLY A 89 3.62 -5.13 -3.20
N THR A 90 3.94 -6.27 -3.79
CA THR A 90 2.95 -7.04 -4.51
C THR A 90 1.97 -7.70 -3.56
N ARG A 91 0.75 -7.94 -4.01
CA ARG A 91 -0.27 -8.65 -3.25
C ARG A 91 0.22 -10.03 -2.77
N GLY A 92 1.06 -10.71 -3.54
CA GLY A 92 1.61 -12.01 -3.16
C GLY A 92 2.51 -11.96 -1.91
N LEU A 93 3.22 -10.86 -1.70
CA LEU A 93 4.09 -10.64 -0.55
C LEU A 93 3.34 -10.06 0.66
N LEU A 94 2.52 -9.04 0.42
CA LEU A 94 1.76 -8.34 1.44
C LEU A 94 0.34 -8.91 1.61
N GLY A 95 0.09 -10.09 1.05
CA GLY A 95 -1.17 -10.81 1.06
C GLY A 95 -1.37 -11.70 2.29
N GLU A 96 -1.91 -12.90 2.07
CA GLU A 96 -2.26 -13.84 3.14
C GLU A 96 -1.06 -14.14 4.06
N GLY A 97 -1.30 -14.12 5.38
CA GLY A 97 -0.27 -14.37 6.38
C GLY A 97 0.63 -13.19 6.73
N TRP A 98 0.62 -12.10 5.96
CA TRP A 98 1.40 -10.92 6.31
C TRP A 98 0.73 -10.10 7.41
N ASP A 99 1.50 -9.66 8.40
CA ASP A 99 1.04 -8.91 9.56
C ASP A 99 1.91 -7.70 9.87
N ALA A 100 1.28 -6.53 10.01
CA ALA A 100 1.91 -5.31 10.48
C ALA A 100 0.84 -4.43 11.17
N SER A 101 0.82 -4.41 12.49
CA SER A 101 -0.20 -3.70 13.28
C SER A 101 -0.13 -2.17 13.14
N ARG A 102 1.04 -1.64 12.79
CA ARG A 102 1.25 -0.19 12.64
C ARG A 102 0.75 0.41 11.33
N ILE A 103 0.26 -0.41 10.39
CA ILE A 103 -0.35 0.14 9.18
C ILE A 103 -1.58 0.95 9.56
N ASN A 104 -1.58 2.21 9.17
CA ASN A 104 -2.72 3.11 9.33
C ASN A 104 -3.22 3.69 8.00
N VAL A 105 -2.41 3.60 6.95
CA VAL A 105 -2.79 3.99 5.59
C VAL A 105 -2.57 2.81 4.65
N LEU A 106 -3.59 2.46 3.90
CA LEU A 106 -3.54 1.47 2.83
C LEU A 106 -3.95 2.11 1.51
N VAL A 107 -3.05 2.10 0.53
CA VAL A 107 -3.36 2.52 -0.85
C VAL A 107 -3.48 1.27 -1.71
N ASP A 108 -4.70 0.96 -2.16
CA ASP A 108 -4.98 -0.22 -2.97
C ASP A 108 -4.90 0.08 -4.47
N LEU A 109 -3.81 -0.35 -5.09
CA LEU A 109 -3.58 -0.28 -6.53
C LEU A 109 -3.93 -1.61 -7.24
N THR A 110 -4.55 -2.55 -6.55
CA THR A 110 -4.85 -3.87 -7.12
C THR A 110 -6.11 -3.84 -7.99
N THR A 111 -6.21 -4.80 -8.90
CA THR A 111 -7.39 -4.99 -9.75
C THR A 111 -8.44 -5.93 -9.13
N VAL A 112 -8.26 -6.30 -7.86
CA VAL A 112 -9.13 -7.26 -7.16
C VAL A 112 -10.48 -6.65 -6.84
N THR A 113 -11.55 -7.41 -7.10
CA THR A 113 -12.93 -6.97 -6.87
C THR A 113 -13.75 -7.94 -6.00
N THR A 114 -13.17 -9.07 -5.56
CA THR A 114 -13.88 -10.00 -4.68
C THR A 114 -13.95 -9.44 -3.27
N SER A 115 -15.14 -9.44 -2.67
CA SER A 115 -15.37 -8.88 -1.33
C SER A 115 -14.48 -9.51 -0.26
N MET A 116 -14.25 -10.83 -0.32
CA MET A 116 -13.35 -11.51 0.60
C MET A 116 -11.94 -10.93 0.56
N SER A 117 -11.35 -10.81 -0.63
CA SER A 117 -9.98 -10.30 -0.78
C SER A 117 -9.87 -8.83 -0.39
N ILE A 118 -10.89 -8.02 -0.69
CA ILE A 118 -10.92 -6.60 -0.30
C ILE A 118 -10.99 -6.48 1.23
N ASN A 119 -11.85 -7.24 1.88
CA ASN A 119 -11.97 -7.23 3.34
C ASN A 119 -10.69 -7.71 4.03
N GLN A 120 -10.03 -8.74 3.48
CA GLN A 120 -8.74 -9.19 3.98
C GLN A 120 -7.65 -8.12 3.84
N LEU A 121 -7.62 -7.42 2.71
CA LEU A 121 -6.63 -6.37 2.46
C LEU A 121 -6.86 -5.17 3.38
N ARG A 122 -8.07 -4.62 3.40
CA ARG A 122 -8.45 -3.46 4.24
C ARG A 122 -8.39 -3.79 5.73
N GLY A 123 -8.76 -5.01 6.11
CA GLY A 123 -8.68 -5.48 7.49
C GLY A 123 -7.30 -5.41 8.12
N ARG A 124 -6.24 -5.23 7.33
CA ARG A 124 -4.87 -5.06 7.84
C ARG A 124 -4.65 -3.69 8.43
N SER A 125 -5.15 -2.64 7.79
CA SER A 125 -5.05 -1.28 8.32
C SER A 125 -5.88 -1.10 9.59
N PHE A 126 -6.98 -1.87 9.75
CA PHE A 126 -7.84 -1.83 10.94
C PHE A 126 -7.30 -2.61 12.15
N ARG A 127 -6.17 -3.33 12.01
CA ARG A 127 -5.60 -4.04 13.15
C ARG A 127 -5.21 -3.09 14.26
N LEU A 128 -5.58 -3.45 15.48
CA LEU A 128 -5.23 -2.66 16.66
C LEU A 128 -3.73 -2.77 16.94
N ASP A 129 -3.13 -1.65 17.30
CA ASP A 129 -1.77 -1.59 17.82
C ASP A 129 -1.82 -1.22 19.31
N LYS A 130 -1.26 -2.08 20.16
CA LYS A 130 -1.26 -1.84 21.61
C LYS A 130 -0.45 -0.60 22.01
N GLN A 131 0.54 -0.23 21.19
CA GLN A 131 1.38 0.94 21.41
C GLN A 131 0.79 2.22 20.81
N TRP A 132 -0.28 2.08 19.99
CA TRP A 132 -0.97 3.19 19.36
C TRP A 132 -2.50 3.01 19.42
N PRO A 133 -3.10 3.14 20.60
CA PRO A 133 -4.53 2.89 20.79
C PRO A 133 -5.45 3.85 20.04
N GLU A 134 -4.95 5.04 19.71
CA GLU A 134 -5.68 6.08 18.96
C GLU A 134 -5.49 5.98 17.45
N LYS A 135 -4.93 4.88 16.96
CA LYS A 135 -4.68 4.68 15.54
C LYS A 135 -5.98 4.77 14.74
N VAL A 136 -5.99 5.64 13.74
CA VAL A 136 -7.05 5.74 12.72
C VAL A 136 -6.56 5.10 11.44
N ALA A 137 -7.42 4.33 10.77
CA ALA A 137 -7.11 3.63 9.53
C ALA A 137 -7.75 4.31 8.32
N ASN A 138 -6.94 4.63 7.33
CA ASN A 138 -7.38 5.20 6.05
C ASN A 138 -7.12 4.21 4.93
N ASN A 139 -8.17 3.88 4.17
CA ASN A 139 -8.06 3.01 3.00
C ASN A 139 -8.37 3.82 1.74
N TRP A 140 -7.41 3.88 0.85
CA TRP A 140 -7.50 4.63 -0.40
C TRP A 140 -7.58 3.71 -1.60
N ASP A 141 -8.57 3.93 -2.45
CA ASP A 141 -8.63 3.35 -3.80
C ASP A 141 -8.20 4.43 -4.81
N ILE A 142 -7.27 4.09 -5.67
CA ILE A 142 -6.86 4.97 -6.76
C ILE A 142 -7.68 4.60 -7.99
N VAL A 143 -8.35 5.58 -8.56
CA VAL A 143 -9.15 5.45 -9.79
C VAL A 143 -8.53 6.31 -10.86
N CYS A 144 -8.13 5.69 -11.96
CA CYS A 144 -7.60 6.39 -13.12
C CYS A 144 -8.71 6.54 -14.18
N LEU A 145 -8.93 7.77 -14.61
CA LEU A 145 -9.86 8.10 -15.70
C LEU A 145 -9.08 8.65 -16.88
N ALA A 146 -9.44 8.23 -18.08
CA ALA A 146 -8.77 8.66 -19.31
C ALA A 146 -9.76 8.60 -20.47
N ASP A 147 -10.39 9.72 -20.77
CA ASP A 147 -11.45 9.85 -21.78
C ASP A 147 -10.95 9.53 -23.19
N GLU A 148 -9.64 9.67 -23.42
CA GLU A 148 -8.98 9.39 -24.70
C GLU A 148 -8.92 7.90 -25.05
N PHE A 149 -9.16 7.02 -24.08
CA PHE A 149 -9.05 5.58 -24.28
C PHE A 149 -10.42 4.89 -24.24
N THR A 150 -10.64 3.94 -25.14
CA THR A 150 -11.89 3.15 -25.20
C THR A 150 -12.24 2.46 -23.87
N LYS A 151 -11.25 2.17 -23.04
CA LYS A 151 -11.39 1.55 -21.71
C LYS A 151 -11.08 2.53 -20.57
N GLY A 152 -11.11 3.80 -20.83
CA GLY A 152 -10.72 4.83 -19.87
C GLY A 152 -11.56 4.88 -18.60
N PHE A 153 -12.76 4.27 -18.62
CA PHE A 153 -13.66 4.17 -17.46
C PHE A 153 -13.65 2.81 -16.76
N ASP A 154 -12.88 1.85 -17.23
CA ASP A 154 -12.86 0.50 -16.64
C ASP A 154 -12.44 0.51 -15.18
N ASP A 155 -11.60 1.45 -14.79
CA ASP A 155 -11.11 1.59 -13.42
C ASP A 155 -12.21 2.08 -12.47
N TYR A 156 -13.03 3.03 -12.91
CA TYR A 156 -14.22 3.45 -12.17
C TYR A 156 -15.25 2.33 -12.03
N LEU A 157 -15.51 1.57 -13.09
CA LEU A 157 -16.38 0.40 -13.03
C LEU A 157 -15.83 -0.68 -12.06
N ARG A 158 -14.51 -0.80 -11.98
CA ARG A 158 -13.83 -1.67 -11.00
C ARG A 158 -14.02 -1.15 -9.57
N PHE A 159 -13.87 0.14 -9.35
CA PHE A 159 -14.14 0.80 -8.08
C PHE A 159 -15.58 0.55 -7.61
N LYS A 160 -16.58 0.72 -8.46
CA LYS A 160 -17.98 0.37 -8.15
C LYS A 160 -18.13 -1.10 -7.76
N ARG A 161 -17.47 -2.03 -8.47
CA ARG A 161 -17.50 -3.47 -8.13
C ARG A 161 -16.82 -3.76 -6.81
N LYS A 162 -15.71 -3.11 -6.48
CA LYS A 162 -15.04 -3.24 -5.18
C LYS A 162 -15.97 -2.90 -4.01
N HIS A 163 -16.75 -1.87 -4.15
CA HIS A 163 -17.64 -1.35 -3.10
C HIS A 163 -19.01 -2.05 -3.02
N LYS A 164 -19.41 -2.82 -4.05
CA LYS A 164 -20.74 -3.39 -4.17
C LYS A 164 -21.30 -4.08 -2.92
N GLN A 165 -20.46 -4.67 -2.10
CA GLN A 165 -20.83 -5.40 -0.89
C GLN A 165 -20.38 -4.71 0.41
N LEU A 166 -19.84 -3.51 0.30
CA LEU A 166 -19.42 -2.73 1.45
C LEU A 166 -20.57 -1.83 1.91
N TYR A 167 -20.59 -1.58 3.21
CA TYR A 167 -21.50 -0.63 3.86
C TYR A 167 -20.63 0.38 4.61
N GLY A 168 -21.05 1.62 4.64
CA GLY A 168 -20.40 2.68 5.40
C GLY A 168 -21.40 3.69 5.91
N VAL A 169 -20.97 4.50 6.85
CA VAL A 169 -21.74 5.62 7.37
C VAL A 169 -21.40 6.86 6.53
N CYS A 170 -22.40 7.51 5.97
CA CYS A 170 -22.26 8.76 5.24
C CYS A 170 -22.17 9.95 6.19
N ASP A 171 -21.80 11.12 5.69
CA ASP A 171 -21.64 12.36 6.47
C ASP A 171 -22.94 12.79 7.19
N ASP A 172 -24.10 12.47 6.60
CA ASP A 172 -25.42 12.70 7.20
C ASP A 172 -25.81 11.64 8.26
N GLY A 173 -24.94 10.64 8.51
CA GLY A 173 -25.16 9.53 9.43
C GLY A 173 -25.96 8.36 8.85
N ALA A 174 -26.40 8.43 7.58
CA ALA A 174 -27.06 7.31 6.91
C ALA A 174 -26.07 6.15 6.66
N ILE A 175 -26.60 4.93 6.67
CA ILE A 175 -25.82 3.73 6.29
C ILE A 175 -26.13 3.40 4.86
N GLU A 176 -25.15 3.53 3.99
CA GLU A 176 -25.31 3.22 2.58
C GLU A 176 -24.47 2.03 2.15
N LYS A 177 -24.92 1.37 1.10
CA LYS A 177 -24.26 0.24 0.45
C LYS A 177 -23.64 0.68 -0.87
N GLY A 178 -22.48 0.11 -1.18
CA GLY A 178 -21.80 0.38 -2.45
C GLY A 178 -21.01 1.68 -2.40
N VAL A 179 -20.85 2.36 -3.52
CA VAL A 179 -20.04 3.58 -3.62
C VAL A 179 -20.69 4.80 -2.95
N GLY A 180 -21.97 4.74 -2.65
CA GLY A 180 -22.70 5.81 -1.97
C GLY A 180 -22.12 6.15 -0.61
N HIS A 181 -21.60 5.14 0.13
CA HIS A 181 -20.95 5.38 1.42
C HIS A 181 -19.59 6.11 1.32
N VAL A 182 -18.97 6.13 0.13
CA VAL A 182 -17.74 6.90 -0.09
C VAL A 182 -18.10 8.36 -0.37
N HIS A 183 -19.05 8.58 -1.30
CA HIS A 183 -19.63 9.88 -1.60
C HIS A 183 -20.90 9.68 -2.43
N ALA A 184 -21.96 10.42 -2.09
CA ALA A 184 -23.29 10.29 -2.74
C ALA A 184 -23.24 10.48 -4.26
N ALA A 185 -22.41 11.39 -4.76
CA ALA A 185 -22.25 11.67 -6.18
C ALA A 185 -21.82 10.44 -7.01
N PHE A 186 -21.12 9.46 -6.41
CA PHE A 186 -20.73 8.24 -7.12
C PHE A 186 -21.87 7.26 -7.37
N THR A 187 -23.01 7.41 -6.71
CA THR A 187 -24.15 6.51 -6.89
C THR A 187 -24.72 6.65 -8.30
N GLU A 188 -24.86 7.86 -8.80
CA GLU A 188 -25.45 8.18 -10.09
C GLU A 188 -24.45 8.64 -11.15
N ALA A 189 -23.18 8.70 -10.83
CA ALA A 189 -22.16 9.15 -11.78
C ALA A 189 -22.16 8.27 -13.05
N LYS A 190 -22.26 8.94 -14.19
CA LYS A 190 -22.20 8.34 -15.52
C LYS A 190 -20.82 8.57 -16.12
N PRO A 191 -20.40 7.73 -17.10
CA PRO A 191 -19.11 7.93 -17.75
C PRO A 191 -18.88 9.37 -18.22
N GLU A 192 -19.91 10.00 -18.80
CA GLU A 192 -19.83 11.33 -19.40
C GLU A 192 -19.63 12.49 -18.41
N GLY A 193 -19.79 12.26 -17.11
CA GLY A 193 -19.64 13.31 -16.08
C GLY A 193 -18.76 12.90 -14.90
N VAL A 194 -18.17 11.70 -14.97
CA VAL A 194 -17.46 11.16 -13.83
C VAL A 194 -16.15 11.91 -13.55
N SER A 195 -15.48 12.46 -14.57
CA SER A 195 -14.26 13.25 -14.40
C SER A 195 -14.50 14.49 -13.55
N GLU A 196 -15.56 15.26 -13.83
CA GLU A 196 -15.94 16.45 -13.06
C GLU A 196 -16.30 16.07 -11.60
N THR A 197 -17.03 14.99 -11.41
CA THR A 197 -17.38 14.48 -10.08
C THR A 197 -16.13 14.09 -9.27
N MET A 198 -15.15 13.48 -9.94
CA MET A 198 -13.88 13.09 -9.29
C MET A 198 -13.01 14.29 -8.92
N GLU A 199 -13.00 15.36 -9.73
CA GLU A 199 -12.29 16.60 -9.40
C GLU A 199 -12.84 17.23 -8.13
N ILE A 200 -14.17 17.41 -8.05
CA ILE A 200 -14.84 17.96 -6.86
C ILE A 200 -14.54 17.10 -5.63
N PHE A 201 -14.69 15.78 -5.76
CA PHE A 201 -14.41 14.86 -4.66
C PHE A 201 -12.97 14.92 -4.18
N ASN A 202 -11.99 14.99 -5.10
CA ASN A 202 -10.59 15.10 -4.73
C ASN A 202 -10.29 16.41 -3.98
N GLU A 203 -10.92 17.51 -4.35
CA GLU A 203 -10.82 18.78 -3.63
C GLU A 203 -11.39 18.68 -2.21
N GLU A 204 -12.56 18.09 -2.06
CA GLU A 204 -13.19 17.87 -0.75
C GLU A 204 -12.36 16.94 0.17
N MET A 205 -11.73 15.91 -0.39
CA MET A 205 -10.89 14.97 0.37
C MET A 205 -9.54 15.56 0.81
N LEU A 206 -9.10 16.67 0.23
CA LEU A 206 -7.84 17.33 0.58
C LEU A 206 -8.01 18.46 1.60
N MET A 207 -9.26 18.84 1.90
CA MET A 207 -9.60 19.83 2.94
C MET A 207 -9.69 19.19 4.31
#